data_23e46e15a6690b07694d91289a37ef3b
#
_entry.id   23e46e15a6690b07694d91289a37ef3b
#
_cell.length_a   1.000
_cell.length_b   1.000
_cell.length_c   1.000
_cell.angle_alpha   90.00
_cell.angle_beta   90.00
_cell.angle_gamma   90.00
#
_symmetry.space_group_name_H-M   'P 1'
#
loop_
_entity.id
_entity.type
_entity.pdbx_description
1 polymer ?
#
loop_
_entity_poly.entity_id
_entity_poly.type
_entity_poly.pdbx_seq_one_letter_code
_entity_poly.pdbx_strand_id
1 'polypeptide(L)'
;FALVFMAGGLALFWGWAGWLAVAATCTRVRRVWAFAVAMLAFEALRGYLFTGFPWALTGHIWIGTPVDQLAALGGALSLSALSLGLAAALATAVLRGRQGRHVRAFSLVAVAVLAMGGVWLWGAARVTQPVPAGLGVPIRIVQPNVPQHLKWQRDHIMEFFNRHLELT
;
A
#
# COMPACT_ATOMS: atom_id res chain seq x y z
N PHE A 1 -21.13 14.64 -8.79
CA PHE A 1 -20.47 14.08 -9.99
C PHE A 1 -19.04 13.66 -9.70
N ALA A 2 -18.19 14.48 -9.02
CA ALA A 2 -16.78 14.16 -8.76
C ALA A 2 -16.56 12.79 -8.10
N LEU A 3 -17.37 12.42 -7.12
CA LEU A 3 -17.27 11.12 -6.44
C LEU A 3 -17.48 9.95 -7.40
N VAL A 4 -18.44 10.04 -8.30
CA VAL A 4 -18.76 8.99 -9.27
C VAL A 4 -17.62 8.83 -10.27
N PHE A 5 -17.09 9.93 -10.82
CA PHE A 5 -15.96 9.90 -11.74
C PHE A 5 -14.68 9.38 -11.08
N MET A 6 -14.42 9.78 -9.84
CA MET A 6 -13.27 9.30 -9.09
C MET A 6 -13.39 7.79 -8.81
N ALA A 7 -14.54 7.34 -8.30
CA ALA A 7 -14.77 5.93 -8.02
C ALA A 7 -14.71 5.08 -9.30
N GLY A 8 -15.35 5.55 -10.39
CA GLY A 8 -15.29 4.88 -11.70
C GLY A 8 -13.89 4.83 -12.28
N GLY A 9 -13.15 5.94 -12.22
CA GLY A 9 -11.75 6.00 -12.67
C GLY A 9 -10.84 5.04 -11.88
N LEU A 10 -10.98 5.01 -10.56
CA LEU A 10 -10.22 4.07 -9.72
C LEU A 10 -10.60 2.61 -10.00
N ALA A 11 -11.87 2.32 -10.25
CA ALA A 11 -12.34 0.98 -10.57
C ALA A 11 -11.73 0.43 -11.87
N LEU A 12 -11.40 1.31 -12.85
CA LEU A 12 -10.74 0.89 -14.10
C LEU A 12 -9.38 0.22 -13.87
N PHE A 13 -8.60 0.67 -12.89
CA PHE A 13 -7.32 0.03 -12.57
C PHE A 13 -7.51 -1.42 -12.13
N TRP A 14 -8.53 -1.70 -11.33
CA TRP A 14 -8.89 -3.06 -10.92
C TRP A 14 -9.42 -3.90 -12.07
N GLY A 15 -10.26 -3.28 -12.90
CA GLY A 15 -10.79 -3.93 -14.11
C GLY A 15 -9.69 -4.31 -15.08
N TRP A 16 -8.73 -3.43 -15.33
CA TRP A 16 -7.60 -3.70 -16.22
C TRP A 16 -6.65 -4.76 -15.65
N ALA A 17 -6.41 -4.77 -14.34
CA ALA A 17 -5.62 -5.84 -13.71
C ALA A 17 -6.29 -7.21 -13.93
N GLY A 18 -7.61 -7.29 -13.74
CA GLY A 18 -8.38 -8.51 -13.98
C GLY A 18 -8.38 -8.92 -15.45
N TRP A 19 -8.61 -7.97 -16.36
CA TRP A 19 -8.57 -8.22 -17.80
C TRP A 19 -7.20 -8.72 -18.25
N LEU A 20 -6.13 -8.05 -17.84
CA LEU A 20 -4.76 -8.43 -18.20
C LEU A 20 -4.41 -9.84 -17.70
N ALA A 21 -4.81 -10.18 -16.47
CA ALA A 21 -4.59 -11.50 -15.90
C ALA A 21 -5.28 -12.61 -16.70
N VAL A 22 -6.48 -12.33 -17.22
CA VAL A 22 -7.22 -13.28 -18.07
C VAL A 22 -6.61 -13.36 -19.45
N ALA A 23 -6.29 -12.21 -20.08
CA ALA A 23 -5.75 -12.14 -21.43
C ALA A 23 -4.34 -12.77 -21.54
N ALA A 24 -3.50 -12.58 -20.51
CA ALA A 24 -2.12 -13.05 -20.51
C ALA A 24 -1.95 -14.52 -20.09
N THR A 25 -3.00 -15.19 -19.57
CA THR A 25 -2.81 -16.52 -18.97
C THR A 25 -3.95 -17.50 -19.28
N CYS A 26 -3.56 -18.76 -19.56
CA CYS A 26 -4.50 -19.86 -19.87
C CYS A 26 -4.89 -20.70 -18.63
N THR A 27 -4.09 -20.70 -17.57
CA THR A 27 -4.34 -21.56 -16.41
C THR A 27 -4.78 -20.77 -15.17
N ARG A 28 -5.67 -21.37 -14.36
CA ARG A 28 -6.20 -20.72 -13.16
C ARG A 28 -5.10 -20.27 -12.19
N VAL A 29 -4.06 -21.08 -11.97
CA VAL A 29 -2.95 -20.74 -11.08
C VAL A 29 -2.13 -19.57 -11.62
N ARG A 30 -1.77 -19.59 -12.91
CA ARG A 30 -1.05 -18.47 -13.54
C ARG A 30 -1.87 -17.19 -13.48
N ARG A 31 -3.19 -17.28 -13.67
CA ARG A 31 -4.11 -16.15 -13.61
C ARG A 31 -4.13 -15.48 -12.25
N VAL A 32 -4.10 -16.26 -11.16
CA VAL A 32 -4.02 -15.71 -9.78
C VAL A 32 -2.75 -14.88 -9.59
N TRP A 33 -1.61 -15.40 -9.99
CA TRP A 33 -0.33 -14.68 -9.88
C TRP A 33 -0.24 -13.48 -10.84
N ALA A 34 -0.72 -13.64 -12.07
CA ALA A 34 -0.78 -12.54 -13.03
C ALA A 34 -1.67 -11.39 -12.52
N PHE A 35 -2.80 -11.72 -11.88
CA PHE A 35 -3.64 -10.72 -11.24
C PHE A 35 -2.92 -9.99 -10.10
N ALA A 36 -2.22 -10.71 -9.23
CA ALA A 36 -1.46 -10.09 -8.13
C ALA A 36 -0.37 -9.15 -8.64
N VAL A 37 0.38 -9.57 -9.68
CA VAL A 37 1.42 -8.73 -10.30
C VAL A 37 0.81 -7.53 -11.03
N ALA A 38 -0.26 -7.72 -11.79
CA ALA A 38 -0.95 -6.64 -12.50
C ALA A 38 -1.54 -5.63 -11.51
N MET A 39 -2.17 -6.10 -10.40
CA MET A 39 -2.68 -5.23 -9.34
C MET A 39 -1.57 -4.37 -8.75
N LEU A 40 -0.43 -4.98 -8.39
CA LEU A 40 0.72 -4.23 -7.85
C LEU A 40 1.23 -3.19 -8.86
N ALA A 41 1.34 -3.56 -10.14
CA ALA A 41 1.76 -2.64 -11.20
C ALA A 41 0.77 -1.48 -11.37
N PHE A 42 -0.53 -1.74 -11.33
CA PHE A 42 -1.56 -0.70 -11.42
C PHE A 42 -1.64 0.16 -10.15
N GLU A 43 -1.40 -0.38 -8.97
CA GLU A 43 -1.25 0.43 -7.75
C GLU A 43 -0.05 1.38 -7.86
N ALA A 44 1.09 0.89 -8.36
CA ALA A 44 2.26 1.73 -8.61
C ALA A 44 1.96 2.80 -9.67
N LEU A 45 1.39 2.42 -10.81
CA LEU A 45 1.03 3.34 -11.90
C LEU A 45 0.10 4.45 -11.40
N ARG A 46 -0.92 4.11 -10.61
CA ARG A 46 -1.86 5.06 -10.03
C ARG A 46 -1.18 6.09 -9.12
N GLY A 47 -0.11 5.70 -8.44
CA GLY A 47 0.70 6.60 -7.61
C GLY A 47 1.43 7.69 -8.40
N TYR A 48 1.61 7.50 -9.72
CA TYR A 48 2.34 8.45 -10.58
C TYR A 48 1.48 9.06 -11.69
N LEU A 49 0.37 8.42 -12.04
CA LEU A 49 -0.47 8.88 -13.14
C LEU A 49 -1.18 10.19 -12.77
N PHE A 50 -1.21 11.15 -13.72
CA PHE A 50 -1.70 12.53 -13.53
C PHE A 50 -0.94 13.23 -12.38
N THR A 51 -1.64 13.57 -11.29
CA THR A 51 -1.05 14.17 -10.08
C THR A 51 -0.66 13.14 -9.03
N GLY A 52 -0.90 11.85 -9.32
CA GLY A 52 -0.72 10.73 -8.42
C GLY A 52 -1.86 10.57 -7.39
N PHE A 53 -2.28 9.33 -7.20
CA PHE A 53 -3.24 8.97 -6.14
C PHE A 53 -2.69 7.80 -5.31
N PRO A 54 -1.80 8.07 -4.33
CA PRO A 54 -1.12 7.04 -3.55
C PRO A 54 -1.98 6.44 -2.42
N TRP A 55 -3.23 6.86 -2.30
CA TRP A 55 -4.15 6.40 -1.27
C TRP A 55 -4.80 5.05 -1.64
N ALA A 56 -5.34 4.38 -0.63
CA ALA A 56 -6.06 3.11 -0.78
C ALA A 56 -5.22 2.01 -1.47
N LEU A 57 -3.93 1.90 -1.10
CA LEU A 57 -3.10 0.76 -1.47
C LEU A 57 -3.53 -0.48 -0.67
N THR A 58 -3.46 -1.66 -1.29
CA THR A 58 -3.78 -2.93 -0.63
C THR A 58 -2.91 -3.16 0.63
N GLY A 59 -1.68 -2.64 0.62
CA GLY A 59 -0.75 -2.73 1.75
C GLY A 59 -1.12 -1.89 2.97
N HIS A 60 -2.02 -0.91 2.85
CA HIS A 60 -2.40 -0.04 3.98
C HIS A 60 -3.13 -0.78 5.11
N ILE A 61 -3.58 -2.01 4.89
CA ILE A 61 -4.17 -2.86 5.94
C ILE A 61 -3.18 -3.16 7.09
N TRP A 62 -1.87 -2.99 6.86
CA TRP A 62 -0.83 -3.29 7.84
C TRP A 62 -0.40 -2.09 8.68
N ILE A 63 -0.91 -0.88 8.40
CA ILE A 63 -0.55 0.34 9.14
C ILE A 63 -0.87 0.16 10.62
N GLY A 64 0.09 0.52 11.49
CA GLY A 64 -0.02 0.36 12.93
C GLY A 64 0.32 -1.04 13.45
N THR A 65 0.79 -1.95 12.59
CA THR A 65 1.31 -3.26 12.98
C THR A 65 2.82 -3.33 12.75
N PRO A 66 3.54 -4.30 13.35
CA PRO A 66 4.96 -4.51 13.06
C PRO A 66 5.28 -4.74 11.57
N VAL A 67 4.30 -5.21 10.79
CA VAL A 67 4.44 -5.46 9.35
C VAL A 67 4.66 -4.17 8.57
N ASP A 68 4.17 -3.01 9.06
CA ASP A 68 4.33 -1.72 8.39
C ASP A 68 5.81 -1.32 8.23
N GLN A 69 6.70 -1.86 9.07
CA GLN A 69 8.14 -1.67 8.98
C GLN A 69 8.75 -2.16 7.66
N LEU A 70 8.05 -3.06 6.95
CA LEU A 70 8.45 -3.48 5.60
C LEU A 70 8.50 -2.29 4.61
N ALA A 71 7.71 -1.24 4.85
CA ALA A 71 7.75 -0.03 4.06
C ALA A 71 9.12 0.68 4.07
N ALA A 72 9.95 0.44 5.07
CA ALA A 72 11.32 0.97 5.11
C ALA A 72 12.23 0.39 4.02
N LEU A 73 11.91 -0.77 3.45
CA LEU A 73 12.69 -1.43 2.40
C LEU A 73 12.25 -1.05 0.98
N GLY A 74 10.96 -0.90 0.74
CA GLY A 74 10.43 -0.67 -0.61
C GLY A 74 9.20 0.24 -0.65
N GLY A 75 9.01 1.09 0.36
CA GLY A 75 7.87 1.98 0.47
C GLY A 75 6.55 1.21 0.69
N ALA A 76 5.44 1.92 0.57
CA ALA A 76 4.11 1.35 0.75
C ALA A 76 3.78 0.21 -0.24
N LEU A 77 4.42 0.20 -1.42
CA LEU A 77 4.25 -0.86 -2.42
C LEU A 77 4.78 -2.22 -1.96
N SER A 78 5.79 -2.26 -1.07
CA SER A 78 6.26 -3.52 -0.50
C SER A 78 5.21 -4.20 0.38
N LEU A 79 4.40 -3.41 1.08
CA LEU A 79 3.24 -3.91 1.85
C LEU A 79 2.15 -4.45 0.93
N SER A 80 1.88 -3.76 -0.19
CA SER A 80 0.95 -4.26 -1.21
C SER A 80 1.45 -5.56 -1.85
N ALA A 81 2.75 -5.64 -2.17
CA ALA A 81 3.36 -6.85 -2.72
C ALA A 81 3.23 -8.04 -1.75
N LEU A 82 3.47 -7.82 -0.46
CA LEU A 82 3.27 -8.84 0.58
C LEU A 82 1.80 -9.29 0.60
N SER A 83 0.86 -8.36 0.68
CA SER A 83 -0.58 -8.66 0.77
C SER A 83 -1.07 -9.45 -0.44
N LEU A 84 -0.76 -8.97 -1.64
CA LEU A 84 -1.15 -9.61 -2.90
C LEU A 84 -0.45 -10.95 -3.10
N GLY A 85 0.82 -11.06 -2.70
CA GLY A 85 1.58 -12.30 -2.74
C GLY A 85 1.00 -13.37 -1.80
N LEU A 86 0.65 -13.00 -0.57
CA LEU A 86 0.00 -13.91 0.39
C LEU A 86 -1.38 -14.35 -0.12
N ALA A 87 -2.18 -13.42 -0.62
CA ALA A 87 -3.49 -13.74 -1.19
C ALA A 87 -3.36 -14.71 -2.39
N ALA A 88 -2.40 -14.47 -3.28
CA ALA A 88 -2.13 -15.35 -4.42
C ALA A 88 -1.63 -16.74 -3.98
N ALA A 89 -0.78 -16.82 -2.97
CA ALA A 89 -0.30 -18.10 -2.41
C ALA A 89 -1.47 -18.89 -1.81
N LEU A 90 -2.31 -18.26 -1.00
CA LEU A 90 -3.48 -18.89 -0.39
C LEU A 90 -4.51 -19.34 -1.45
N ALA A 91 -4.82 -18.49 -2.42
CA ALA A 91 -5.70 -18.86 -3.53
C ALA A 91 -5.14 -20.03 -4.34
N THR A 92 -3.82 -20.05 -4.58
CA THR A 92 -3.15 -21.17 -5.25
C THR A 92 -3.20 -22.45 -4.40
N ALA A 93 -3.04 -22.35 -3.09
CA ALA A 93 -3.15 -23.49 -2.18
C ALA A 93 -4.55 -24.12 -2.24
N VAL A 94 -5.61 -23.30 -2.23
CA VAL A 94 -7.00 -23.78 -2.39
C VAL A 94 -7.18 -24.48 -3.74
N LEU A 95 -6.69 -23.90 -4.83
CA LEU A 95 -6.78 -24.51 -6.16
C LEU A 95 -6.03 -25.85 -6.23
N ARG A 96 -4.86 -25.97 -5.60
CA ARG A 96 -4.07 -27.20 -5.54
C ARG A 96 -4.73 -28.26 -4.65
N GLY A 97 -5.29 -27.86 -3.52
CA GLY A 97 -6.06 -28.76 -2.65
C GLY A 97 -7.26 -29.39 -3.38
N ARG A 98 -8.03 -28.56 -4.13
CA ARG A 98 -9.15 -29.05 -4.96
C ARG A 98 -8.72 -29.97 -6.11
N GLN A 99 -7.45 -29.96 -6.50
CA GLN A 99 -6.86 -30.87 -7.49
C GLN A 99 -6.26 -32.14 -6.85
N GLY A 100 -6.46 -32.40 -5.56
CA GLY A 100 -5.86 -33.49 -4.81
C GLY A 100 -4.36 -33.36 -4.50
N ARG A 101 -3.80 -32.17 -4.77
CA ARG A 101 -2.36 -31.88 -4.56
C ARG A 101 -2.10 -31.32 -3.17
N HIS A 102 -2.49 -32.05 -2.12
CA HIS A 102 -2.50 -31.58 -0.73
C HIS A 102 -1.11 -31.17 -0.21
N VAL A 103 -0.06 -31.92 -0.54
CA VAL A 103 1.32 -31.55 -0.13
C VAL A 103 1.72 -30.18 -0.65
N ARG A 104 1.45 -29.88 -1.95
CA ARG A 104 1.75 -28.57 -2.54
C ARG A 104 0.88 -27.46 -1.97
N ALA A 105 -0.38 -27.78 -1.63
CA ALA A 105 -1.26 -26.82 -0.98
C ALA A 105 -0.73 -26.46 0.42
N PHE A 106 -0.38 -27.48 1.19
CA PHE A 106 0.18 -27.30 2.54
C PHE A 106 1.50 -26.54 2.51
N SER A 107 2.43 -26.86 1.60
CA SER A 107 3.71 -26.16 1.50
C SER A 107 3.54 -24.67 1.17
N LEU A 108 2.56 -24.31 0.32
CA LEU A 108 2.26 -22.91 0.02
C LEU A 108 1.72 -22.15 1.25
N VAL A 109 0.84 -22.77 2.02
CA VAL A 109 0.34 -22.19 3.27
C VAL A 109 1.47 -22.05 4.28
N ALA A 110 2.31 -23.07 4.45
CA ALA A 110 3.44 -23.03 5.37
C ALA A 110 4.42 -21.89 5.00
N VAL A 111 4.77 -21.75 3.71
CA VAL A 111 5.64 -20.66 3.23
C VAL A 111 4.98 -19.30 3.49
N ALA A 112 3.68 -19.15 3.24
CA ALA A 112 2.97 -17.88 3.50
C ALA A 112 2.97 -17.52 4.99
N VAL A 113 2.75 -18.49 5.87
CA VAL A 113 2.78 -18.31 7.34
C VAL A 113 4.19 -17.97 7.81
N LEU A 114 5.21 -18.67 7.31
CA LEU A 114 6.61 -18.40 7.66
C LEU A 114 7.06 -17.01 7.15
N ALA A 115 6.69 -16.63 5.94
CA ALA A 115 6.99 -15.30 5.40
C ALA A 115 6.33 -14.21 6.23
N MET A 116 5.04 -14.36 6.57
CA MET A 116 4.33 -13.41 7.40
C MET A 116 4.93 -13.34 8.81
N GLY A 117 5.19 -14.49 9.44
CA GLY A 117 5.83 -14.57 10.75
C GLY A 117 7.21 -13.93 10.77
N GLY A 118 8.01 -14.16 9.73
CA GLY A 118 9.34 -13.57 9.57
C GLY A 118 9.27 -12.03 9.46
N VAL A 119 8.36 -11.51 8.62
CA VAL A 119 8.14 -10.04 8.48
C VAL A 119 7.64 -9.45 9.80
N TRP A 120 6.72 -10.12 10.48
CA TRP A 120 6.20 -9.66 11.77
C TRP A 120 7.30 -9.59 12.83
N LEU A 121 8.09 -10.65 12.99
CA LEU A 121 9.18 -10.72 13.97
C LEU A 121 10.27 -9.68 13.66
N TRP A 122 10.65 -9.56 12.39
CA TRP A 122 11.61 -8.56 11.95
C TRP A 122 11.11 -7.14 12.24
N GLY A 123 9.85 -6.84 11.90
CA GLY A 123 9.26 -5.54 12.17
C GLY A 123 9.14 -5.23 13.66
N ALA A 124 8.73 -6.21 14.47
CA ALA A 124 8.67 -6.07 15.92
C ALA A 124 10.06 -5.77 16.51
N ALA A 125 11.08 -6.51 16.09
CA ALA A 125 12.46 -6.26 16.50
C ALA A 125 12.96 -4.87 16.08
N ARG A 126 12.54 -4.38 14.89
CA ARG A 126 12.91 -3.06 14.41
C ARG A 126 12.26 -1.93 15.22
N VAL A 127 11.00 -2.06 15.59
CA VAL A 127 10.28 -1.06 16.39
C VAL A 127 10.87 -0.91 17.78
N THR A 128 11.46 -1.97 18.34
CA THR A 128 12.11 -1.93 19.66
C THR A 128 13.53 -1.39 19.64
N GLN A 129 14.09 -1.09 18.47
CA GLN A 129 15.43 -0.51 18.38
C GLN A 129 15.45 0.91 18.95
N PRO A 130 16.52 1.30 19.67
CA PRO A 130 16.67 2.67 20.13
C PRO A 130 16.63 3.65 18.95
N VAL A 131 15.93 4.76 19.16
CA VAL A 131 15.94 5.84 18.16
C VAL A 131 17.38 6.35 18.01
N PRO A 132 17.92 6.44 16.78
CA PRO A 132 19.23 7.01 16.56
C PRO A 132 19.35 8.40 17.19
N ALA A 133 20.52 8.73 17.72
CA ALA A 133 20.77 10.08 18.24
C ALA A 133 20.38 11.11 17.18
N GLY A 134 19.59 12.11 17.60
CA GLY A 134 19.16 13.17 16.70
C GLY A 134 20.33 13.93 16.07
N LEU A 135 20.11 14.55 14.93
CA LEU A 135 21.12 15.31 14.19
C LEU A 135 21.66 16.53 14.98
N GLY A 136 21.15 16.79 16.19
CA GLY A 136 21.55 17.94 17.01
C GLY A 136 21.06 19.29 16.47
N VAL A 137 20.28 19.28 15.39
CA VAL A 137 19.73 20.49 14.79
C VAL A 137 18.29 20.68 15.33
N PRO A 138 18.00 21.81 15.98
CA PRO A 138 16.64 22.11 16.41
C PRO A 138 15.74 22.33 15.19
N ILE A 139 14.66 21.56 15.08
CA ILE A 139 13.65 21.71 14.03
C ILE A 139 12.38 22.25 14.66
N ARG A 140 11.89 23.41 14.17
CA ARG A 140 10.60 23.97 14.57
C ARG A 140 9.54 23.59 13.54
N ILE A 141 8.48 22.94 13.97
CA ILE A 141 7.32 22.64 13.13
C ILE A 141 6.25 23.70 13.41
N VAL A 142 5.90 24.48 12.38
CA VAL A 142 4.88 25.53 12.48
C VAL A 142 3.58 25.02 11.88
N GLN A 143 2.53 24.92 12.71
CA GLN A 143 1.19 24.47 12.30
C GLN A 143 0.17 25.59 12.52
N PRO A 144 -0.16 26.37 11.49
CA PRO A 144 -1.05 27.54 11.61
C PRO A 144 -2.54 27.17 11.69
N ASN A 145 -2.86 25.88 11.57
CA ASN A 145 -4.22 25.34 11.64
C ASN A 145 -5.23 26.09 10.74
N VAL A 146 -4.86 26.30 9.50
CA VAL A 146 -5.71 27.00 8.51
C VAL A 146 -6.86 26.07 8.09
N PRO A 147 -8.13 26.51 8.21
CA PRO A 147 -9.26 25.72 7.75
C PRO A 147 -9.18 25.46 6.25
N GLN A 148 -9.39 24.20 5.83
CA GLN A 148 -9.20 23.78 4.44
C GLN A 148 -10.10 24.56 3.46
N HIS A 149 -11.32 24.91 3.84
CA HIS A 149 -12.28 25.64 3.01
C HIS A 149 -11.91 27.13 2.80
N LEU A 150 -11.06 27.71 3.68
CA LEU A 150 -10.57 29.08 3.59
C LEU A 150 -9.19 29.18 2.95
N LYS A 151 -8.45 28.08 2.87
CA LYS A 151 -7.04 28.03 2.47
C LYS A 151 -6.73 28.74 1.14
N TRP A 152 -7.65 28.72 0.20
CA TRP A 152 -7.47 29.27 -1.15
C TRP A 152 -8.30 30.53 -1.41
N GLN A 153 -8.93 31.10 -0.37
CA GLN A 153 -9.69 32.35 -0.50
C GLN A 153 -8.71 33.54 -0.43
N ARG A 154 -8.78 34.41 -1.45
CA ARG A 154 -7.83 35.53 -1.59
C ARG A 154 -7.84 36.46 -0.38
N ASP A 155 -9.01 36.69 0.20
CA ASP A 155 -9.22 37.61 1.33
C ASP A 155 -8.51 37.15 2.61
N HIS A 156 -8.21 35.86 2.74
CA HIS A 156 -7.55 35.27 3.91
C HIS A 156 -6.06 34.99 3.71
N ILE A 157 -5.49 35.17 2.51
CA ILE A 157 -4.09 34.80 2.22
C ILE A 157 -3.13 35.54 3.16
N MET A 158 -3.31 36.86 3.33
CA MET A 158 -2.41 37.66 4.18
C MET A 158 -2.59 37.35 5.66
N GLU A 159 -3.81 37.06 6.11
CA GLU A 159 -4.06 36.62 7.49
C GLU A 159 -3.30 35.32 7.79
N PHE A 160 -3.39 34.31 6.91
CA PHE A 160 -2.71 33.05 7.11
C PHE A 160 -1.20 33.17 6.97
N PHE A 161 -0.71 34.01 6.07
CA PHE A 161 0.72 34.31 5.95
C PHE A 161 1.26 34.95 7.25
N ASN A 162 0.59 35.99 7.77
CA ASN A 162 0.99 36.63 9.02
C ASN A 162 0.98 35.66 10.19
N ARG A 163 -0.04 34.78 10.29
CA ARG A 163 -0.08 33.74 11.29
C ARG A 163 1.11 32.78 11.26
N HIS A 164 1.60 32.43 10.03
CA HIS A 164 2.83 31.66 9.91
C HIS A 164 4.04 32.40 10.45
N LEU A 165 4.15 33.70 10.15
CA LEU A 165 5.26 34.53 10.63
C LEU A 165 5.24 34.69 12.15
N GLU A 166 4.07 34.90 12.76
CA GLU A 166 3.92 35.02 14.20
C GLU A 166 4.29 33.75 14.97
N LEU A 167 4.11 32.57 14.34
CA LEU A 167 4.42 31.27 14.94
C LEU A 167 5.89 30.84 14.70
N THR A 168 6.63 31.55 13.84
CA THR A 168 8.02 31.25 13.51
C THR A 168 8.96 31.96 14.46
#